data_0051db5cf8393690dbb54fe2c58ba93c
#
_entry.id   0051db5cf8393690dbb54fe2c58ba93c
#
_cell.length_a   1.000
_cell.length_b   1.000
_cell.length_c   1.000
_cell.angle_alpha   90.00
_cell.angle_beta   90.00
_cell.angle_gamma   90.00
#
_symmetry.space_group_name_H-M   'P 1'
#
loop_
_entity.id
_entity.type
_entity.pdbx_description
1 polymer ?
#
loop_
_entity_poly.entity_id
_entity_poly.type
_entity_poly.pdbx_seq_one_letter_code
_entity_poly.pdbx_strand_id
1 'polypeptide(L)'
;DQGFLATLQTQVKQVFSATKDCDVDTSQTYAAAFTDKDALAGVLGALKGIPNASLEWVGDKITLKAGDAAALEALTAKVKALVPHTEVVAAAPETAEQSVSNSLSASQTALTAIDPNNVDVNALVKALNLQIINFASGSSDIPADNKAILDQAATLLNKVTGVKLDVGGHTDSTGNAAANKALSQRRAQAVVDYLVSKGVDASKLVAKGHGSEQPVADNTTEEGRFKNRRIEFSVAQ
;
A
#
# COMPACT_ATOMS: atom_id res chain seq x y z
N ASP A 1 -19.36 7.12 -16.27
CA ASP A 1 -19.84 6.42 -17.47
C ASP A 1 -19.32 4.98 -17.43
N GLN A 2 -20.22 4.00 -17.24
CA GLN A 2 -19.88 2.57 -17.17
C GLN A 2 -19.18 2.07 -18.46
N GLY A 3 -19.46 2.68 -19.60
CA GLY A 3 -18.83 2.33 -20.87
C GLY A 3 -17.35 2.72 -20.92
N PHE A 4 -16.97 3.86 -20.36
CA PHE A 4 -15.57 4.29 -20.26
C PHE A 4 -14.78 3.34 -19.33
N LEU A 5 -15.39 2.92 -18.24
CA LEU A 5 -14.77 2.02 -17.27
C LEU A 5 -14.50 0.63 -17.85
N ALA A 6 -15.48 0.07 -18.60
CA ALA A 6 -15.30 -1.20 -19.29
C ALA A 6 -14.18 -1.11 -20.35
N THR A 7 -14.09 0.02 -21.06
CA THR A 7 -13.00 0.29 -22.00
C THR A 7 -11.65 0.39 -21.30
N LEU A 8 -11.57 1.11 -20.17
CA LEU A 8 -10.37 1.23 -19.35
C LEU A 8 -9.89 -0.14 -18.86
N GLN A 9 -10.77 -0.93 -18.25
CA GLN A 9 -10.43 -2.29 -17.79
C GLN A 9 -9.93 -3.18 -18.91
N THR A 10 -10.53 -3.10 -20.09
CA THR A 10 -10.12 -3.86 -21.27
C THR A 10 -8.72 -3.46 -21.72
N GLN A 11 -8.43 -2.16 -21.80
CA GLN A 11 -7.13 -1.64 -22.21
C GLN A 11 -6.03 -1.96 -21.18
N VAL A 12 -6.31 -1.85 -19.88
CA VAL A 12 -5.37 -2.22 -18.82
C VAL A 12 -5.03 -3.71 -18.93
N LYS A 13 -6.01 -4.60 -19.11
CA LYS A 13 -5.80 -6.04 -19.29
C LYS A 13 -5.00 -6.38 -20.56
N GLN A 14 -5.12 -5.58 -21.61
CA GLN A 14 -4.33 -5.76 -22.84
C GLN A 14 -2.85 -5.38 -22.65
N VAL A 15 -2.56 -4.40 -21.81
CA VAL A 15 -1.21 -3.90 -21.58
C VAL A 15 -0.49 -4.67 -20.48
N PHE A 16 -1.18 -5.07 -19.43
CA PHE A 16 -0.62 -5.72 -18.25
C PHE A 16 -1.19 -7.14 -18.08
N SER A 17 -0.29 -8.12 -17.88
CA SER A 17 -0.65 -9.54 -17.71
C SER A 17 -1.24 -9.88 -16.35
N ALA A 18 -1.04 -9.03 -15.34
CA ALA A 18 -1.60 -9.19 -14.01
C ALA A 18 -2.33 -7.90 -13.61
N THR A 19 -3.65 -7.98 -13.50
CA THR A 19 -4.49 -6.86 -13.05
C THR A 19 -5.31 -7.31 -11.85
N LYS A 20 -5.35 -6.47 -10.80
CA LYS A 20 -6.37 -6.60 -9.76
C LYS A 20 -7.67 -5.97 -10.29
N ASP A 21 -8.81 -6.45 -9.81
CA ASP A 21 -10.08 -5.81 -10.10
C ASP A 21 -10.04 -4.35 -9.61
N CYS A 22 -10.50 -3.44 -10.48
CA CYS A 22 -10.55 -2.03 -10.13
C CYS A 22 -11.81 -1.78 -9.30
N ASP A 23 -11.65 -1.21 -8.11
CA ASP A 23 -12.75 -0.65 -7.36
C ASP A 23 -13.22 0.64 -8.05
N VAL A 24 -14.53 0.74 -8.26
CA VAL A 24 -15.14 1.91 -8.87
C VAL A 24 -15.79 2.75 -7.78
N ASP A 25 -15.26 3.94 -7.55
CA ASP A 25 -15.95 4.94 -6.74
C ASP A 25 -17.11 5.54 -7.53
N THR A 26 -18.33 5.08 -7.27
CA THR A 26 -19.56 5.58 -7.90
C THR A 26 -20.05 6.91 -7.30
N SER A 27 -19.40 7.42 -6.25
CA SER A 27 -19.76 8.71 -5.63
C SER A 27 -19.22 9.91 -6.42
N GLN A 28 -18.26 9.69 -7.33
CA GLN A 28 -17.66 10.73 -8.14
C GLN A 28 -18.42 10.93 -9.46
N THR A 29 -18.74 12.18 -9.76
CA THR A 29 -19.30 12.55 -11.07
C THR A 29 -18.16 12.80 -12.06
N TYR A 30 -18.13 12.02 -13.12
CA TYR A 30 -17.20 12.21 -14.22
C TYR A 30 -17.53 13.45 -15.04
N ALA A 31 -16.56 14.38 -15.21
CA ALA A 31 -16.66 15.40 -16.24
C ALA A 31 -16.55 14.74 -17.62
N ALA A 32 -17.51 15.02 -18.50
CA ALA A 32 -17.61 14.42 -19.83
C ALA A 32 -16.50 14.85 -20.82
N ALA A 33 -15.61 15.79 -20.43
CA ALA A 33 -14.58 16.39 -21.27
C ALA A 33 -13.17 15.90 -20.88
N PHE A 34 -12.91 14.63 -21.10
CA PHE A 34 -11.55 14.09 -21.03
C PHE A 34 -10.91 14.26 -22.41
N THR A 35 -10.14 15.31 -22.61
CA THR A 35 -9.71 15.77 -23.94
C THR A 35 -8.81 14.75 -24.65
N ASP A 36 -7.94 14.05 -23.91
CA ASP A 36 -6.97 13.10 -24.44
C ASP A 36 -7.35 11.61 -24.16
N LYS A 37 -8.64 11.30 -23.95
CA LYS A 37 -9.10 9.95 -23.61
C LYS A 37 -8.66 8.84 -24.59
N ASP A 38 -8.53 9.18 -25.86
CA ASP A 38 -8.15 8.25 -26.92
C ASP A 38 -6.65 7.88 -26.85
N ALA A 39 -5.84 8.68 -26.15
CA ALA A 39 -4.42 8.41 -25.90
C ALA A 39 -4.17 7.41 -24.76
N LEU A 40 -5.21 7.02 -24.02
CA LEU A 40 -5.09 6.19 -22.80
C LEU A 40 -4.29 4.89 -23.03
N ALA A 41 -4.57 4.18 -24.14
CA ALA A 41 -3.84 2.94 -24.46
C ALA A 41 -2.34 3.18 -24.69
N GLY A 42 -1.99 4.29 -25.36
CA GLY A 42 -0.62 4.70 -25.57
C GLY A 42 0.09 5.09 -24.28
N VAL A 43 -0.61 5.82 -23.41
CA VAL A 43 -0.13 6.24 -22.08
C VAL A 43 0.13 5.03 -21.18
N LEU A 44 -0.80 4.06 -21.11
CA LEU A 44 -0.60 2.81 -20.39
C LEU A 44 0.55 1.98 -21.00
N GLY A 45 0.65 1.94 -22.34
CA GLY A 45 1.75 1.28 -23.02
C GLY A 45 3.13 1.90 -22.73
N ALA A 46 3.17 3.21 -22.46
CA ALA A 46 4.41 3.90 -22.09
C ALA A 46 4.96 3.46 -20.73
N LEU A 47 4.10 2.99 -19.80
CA LEU A 47 4.51 2.47 -18.49
C LEU A 47 5.11 1.06 -18.55
N LYS A 48 4.82 0.32 -19.64
CA LYS A 48 5.22 -1.08 -19.75
C LYS A 48 6.75 -1.22 -19.77
N GLY A 49 7.25 -2.07 -18.88
CA GLY A 49 8.68 -2.38 -18.77
C GLY A 49 9.48 -1.33 -17.96
N ILE A 50 8.85 -0.31 -17.41
CA ILE A 50 9.50 0.64 -16.51
C ILE A 50 9.27 0.18 -15.06
N PRO A 51 10.34 -0.18 -14.33
CA PRO A 51 10.19 -0.62 -12.93
C PRO A 51 9.57 0.48 -12.06
N ASN A 52 8.61 0.07 -11.22
CA ASN A 52 7.93 0.94 -10.26
C ASN A 52 7.26 2.18 -10.89
N ALA A 53 6.92 2.10 -12.18
CA ALA A 53 6.16 3.16 -12.82
C ALA A 53 4.71 3.15 -12.34
N SER A 54 4.22 4.33 -12.01
CA SER A 54 2.81 4.56 -11.70
C SER A 54 2.31 5.83 -12.39
N LEU A 55 1.01 5.85 -12.64
CA LEU A 55 0.33 6.96 -13.27
C LEU A 55 -0.95 7.23 -12.51
N GLU A 56 -1.15 8.49 -12.18
CA GLU A 56 -2.40 9.03 -11.67
C GLU A 56 -2.93 10.07 -12.67
N TRP A 57 -4.15 9.91 -13.15
CA TRP A 57 -4.78 10.82 -14.10
C TRP A 57 -6.06 11.38 -13.52
N VAL A 58 -6.04 12.67 -13.16
CA VAL A 58 -7.17 13.38 -12.56
C VAL A 58 -7.47 14.62 -13.36
N GLY A 59 -8.64 14.66 -13.99
CA GLY A 59 -9.02 15.77 -14.87
C GLY A 59 -8.01 15.98 -16.01
N ASP A 60 -7.48 17.18 -16.16
CA ASP A 60 -6.51 17.56 -17.18
C ASP A 60 -5.05 17.42 -16.70
N LYS A 61 -4.80 16.63 -15.65
CA LYS A 61 -3.49 16.44 -15.06
C LYS A 61 -3.11 14.97 -14.94
N ILE A 62 -1.93 14.63 -15.43
CA ILE A 62 -1.28 13.33 -15.24
C ILE A 62 -0.08 13.52 -14.33
N THR A 63 -0.03 12.75 -13.24
CA THR A 63 1.15 12.64 -12.37
C THR A 63 1.84 11.32 -12.63
N LEU A 64 3.11 11.36 -12.99
CA LEU A 64 3.94 10.18 -13.28
C LEU A 64 4.97 9.98 -12.18
N LYS A 65 5.18 8.73 -11.78
CA LYS A 65 6.29 8.29 -10.91
C LYS A 65 7.04 7.15 -11.61
N ALA A 66 8.32 7.00 -11.35
CA ALA A 66 9.14 5.85 -11.75
C ALA A 66 10.21 5.57 -10.69
N GLY A 67 10.81 4.39 -10.72
CA GLY A 67 11.80 3.96 -9.72
C GLY A 67 13.11 4.75 -9.75
N ASP A 68 13.45 5.40 -10.88
CA ASP A 68 14.62 6.25 -11.00
C ASP A 68 14.34 7.52 -11.85
N ALA A 69 15.20 8.52 -11.71
CA ALA A 69 15.01 9.83 -12.33
C ALA A 69 15.10 9.77 -13.88
N ALA A 70 15.97 8.95 -14.43
CA ALA A 70 16.15 8.84 -15.88
C ALA A 70 14.94 8.15 -16.53
N ALA A 71 14.43 7.09 -15.91
CA ALA A 71 13.22 6.41 -16.35
C ALA A 71 11.99 7.35 -16.23
N LEU A 72 11.92 8.17 -15.19
CA LEU A 72 10.85 9.16 -14.99
C LEU A 72 10.88 10.25 -16.06
N GLU A 73 12.07 10.76 -16.39
CA GLU A 73 12.25 11.76 -17.45
C GLU A 73 11.83 11.22 -18.82
N ALA A 74 12.31 10.02 -19.18
CA ALA A 74 11.95 9.35 -20.42
C ALA A 74 10.45 9.06 -20.53
N LEU A 75 9.84 8.58 -19.43
CA LEU A 75 8.40 8.34 -19.34
C LEU A 75 7.60 9.63 -19.51
N THR A 76 8.03 10.70 -18.84
CA THR A 76 7.38 12.01 -18.89
C THR A 76 7.39 12.59 -20.30
N ALA A 77 8.53 12.52 -20.99
CA ALA A 77 8.65 12.97 -22.38
C ALA A 77 7.72 12.18 -23.30
N LYS A 78 7.67 10.84 -23.13
CA LYS A 78 6.82 9.95 -23.93
C LYS A 78 5.33 10.21 -23.72
N VAL A 79 4.91 10.40 -22.47
CA VAL A 79 3.49 10.68 -22.12
C VAL A 79 3.09 12.07 -22.61
N LYS A 80 3.93 13.11 -22.44
CA LYS A 80 3.67 14.46 -22.98
C LYS A 80 3.42 14.47 -24.48
N ALA A 81 4.13 13.63 -25.22
CA ALA A 81 3.93 13.52 -26.67
C ALA A 81 2.57 12.89 -27.06
N LEU A 82 1.99 12.08 -26.18
CA LEU A 82 0.71 11.39 -26.39
C LEU A 82 -0.51 12.23 -25.97
N VAL A 83 -0.32 13.13 -25.02
CA VAL A 83 -1.41 13.91 -24.41
C VAL A 83 -1.07 15.42 -24.43
N PRO A 84 -1.11 16.05 -25.60
CA PRO A 84 -0.66 17.44 -25.77
C PRO A 84 -1.51 18.49 -25.03
N HIS A 85 -2.74 18.12 -24.63
CA HIS A 85 -3.68 19.02 -23.96
C HIS A 85 -3.79 18.76 -22.46
N THR A 86 -3.05 17.79 -21.94
CA THR A 86 -3.06 17.37 -20.54
C THR A 86 -1.77 17.79 -19.85
N GLU A 87 -1.86 18.39 -18.67
CA GLU A 87 -0.68 18.70 -17.85
C GLU A 87 0.00 17.42 -17.40
N VAL A 88 1.24 17.18 -17.80
CA VAL A 88 2.02 16.02 -17.37
C VAL A 88 3.11 16.45 -16.41
N VAL A 89 3.01 15.99 -15.16
CA VAL A 89 3.94 16.28 -14.07
C VAL A 89 4.73 15.04 -13.71
N ALA A 90 6.05 15.17 -13.68
CA ALA A 90 6.95 14.17 -13.10
C ALA A 90 6.99 14.39 -11.58
N ALA A 91 6.49 13.44 -10.80
CA ALA A 91 6.67 13.45 -9.36
C ALA A 91 7.98 12.71 -9.04
N ALA A 92 8.85 13.33 -8.26
CA ALA A 92 10.05 12.67 -7.77
C ALA A 92 9.68 11.33 -7.09
N PRO A 93 10.54 10.29 -7.19
CA PRO A 93 10.34 9.06 -6.43
C PRO A 93 10.17 9.39 -4.95
N GLU A 94 9.17 8.80 -4.31
CA GLU A 94 9.00 8.95 -2.87
C GLU A 94 10.23 8.38 -2.13
N THR A 95 10.78 9.16 -1.22
CA THR A 95 11.78 8.60 -0.30
C THR A 95 11.10 7.61 0.66
N ALA A 96 11.89 6.73 1.29
CA ALA A 96 11.37 5.80 2.29
C ALA A 96 10.66 6.55 3.44
N GLU A 97 11.19 7.70 3.85
CA GLU A 97 10.61 8.55 4.88
C GLU A 97 9.26 9.14 4.45
N GLN A 98 9.16 9.61 3.20
CA GLN A 98 7.89 10.11 2.64
C GLN A 98 6.86 8.99 2.53
N SER A 99 7.25 7.80 2.09
CA SER A 99 6.37 6.63 2.02
C SER A 99 5.85 6.24 3.41
N VAL A 100 6.71 6.26 4.44
CA VAL A 100 6.29 6.02 5.84
C VAL A 100 5.32 7.09 6.29
N SER A 101 5.64 8.38 6.12
CA SER A 101 4.78 9.50 6.54
C SER A 101 3.40 9.46 5.85
N ASN A 102 3.37 9.22 4.54
CA ASN A 102 2.12 9.09 3.78
C ASN A 102 1.29 7.89 4.25
N SER A 103 1.94 6.77 4.54
CA SER A 103 1.29 5.56 5.03
C SER A 103 0.65 5.76 6.41
N LEU A 104 1.32 6.47 7.32
CA LEU A 104 0.79 6.83 8.63
C LEU A 104 -0.44 7.72 8.51
N SER A 105 -0.37 8.76 7.67
CA SER A 105 -1.49 9.68 7.42
C SER A 105 -2.69 8.96 6.81
N ALA A 106 -2.46 8.05 5.86
CA ALA A 106 -3.51 7.24 5.25
C ALA A 106 -4.17 6.29 6.26
N SER A 107 -3.37 5.60 7.08
CA SER A 107 -3.87 4.72 8.14
C SER A 107 -4.67 5.50 9.19
N GLN A 108 -4.15 6.65 9.64
CA GLN A 108 -4.84 7.55 10.58
C GLN A 108 -6.20 7.99 10.06
N THR A 109 -6.26 8.43 8.81
CA THR A 109 -7.49 8.85 8.15
C THR A 109 -8.50 7.70 8.06
N ALA A 110 -8.05 6.52 7.64
CA ALA A 110 -8.89 5.34 7.51
C ALA A 110 -9.43 4.86 8.86
N LEU A 111 -8.61 4.86 9.92
CA LEU A 111 -9.05 4.51 11.28
C LEU A 111 -10.06 5.51 11.84
N THR A 112 -9.86 6.79 11.57
CA THR A 112 -10.77 7.86 12.04
C THR A 112 -12.15 7.78 11.36
N ALA A 113 -12.21 7.24 10.13
CA ALA A 113 -13.46 7.06 9.41
C ALA A 113 -14.30 5.86 9.90
N ILE A 114 -13.73 4.97 10.73
CA ILE A 114 -14.45 3.81 11.26
C ILE A 114 -15.39 4.27 12.39
N ASP A 115 -16.69 3.94 12.26
CA ASP A 115 -17.65 4.18 13.33
C ASP A 115 -17.31 3.34 14.58
N PRO A 116 -16.96 3.98 15.71
CA PRO A 116 -16.58 3.26 16.92
C PRO A 116 -17.75 2.50 17.59
N ASN A 117 -18.99 2.73 17.16
CA ASN A 117 -20.16 2.01 17.67
C ASN A 117 -20.53 0.81 16.79
N ASN A 118 -19.99 0.77 15.57
CA ASN A 118 -20.21 -0.32 14.61
C ASN A 118 -18.93 -0.61 13.84
N VAL A 119 -17.93 -1.19 14.51
CA VAL A 119 -16.61 -1.43 13.94
C VAL A 119 -16.66 -2.55 12.90
N ASP A 120 -16.45 -2.19 11.65
CA ASP A 120 -16.17 -3.17 10.58
C ASP A 120 -14.72 -3.65 10.70
N VAL A 121 -14.56 -4.93 11.02
CA VAL A 121 -13.24 -5.56 11.20
C VAL A 121 -12.41 -5.55 9.91
N ASN A 122 -13.04 -5.74 8.76
CA ASN A 122 -12.32 -5.70 7.48
C ASN A 122 -11.81 -4.29 7.17
N ALA A 123 -12.61 -3.26 7.46
CA ALA A 123 -12.16 -1.88 7.34
C ALA A 123 -11.02 -1.57 8.31
N LEU A 124 -11.08 -2.07 9.55
CA LEU A 124 -10.02 -1.94 10.54
C LEU A 124 -8.71 -2.63 10.09
N VAL A 125 -8.78 -3.86 9.63
CA VAL A 125 -7.63 -4.60 9.09
C VAL A 125 -7.04 -3.87 7.87
N LYS A 126 -7.89 -3.41 6.96
CA LYS A 126 -7.45 -2.61 5.80
C LYS A 126 -6.73 -1.33 6.23
N ALA A 127 -7.27 -0.61 7.21
CA ALA A 127 -6.66 0.61 7.74
C ALA A 127 -5.30 0.32 8.40
N LEU A 128 -5.19 -0.75 9.19
CA LEU A 128 -3.93 -1.18 9.81
C LEU A 128 -2.86 -1.56 8.78
N ASN A 129 -3.25 -2.16 7.66
CA ASN A 129 -2.34 -2.56 6.59
C ASN A 129 -1.90 -1.40 5.69
N LEU A 130 -2.47 -0.21 5.85
CA LEU A 130 -1.97 1.00 5.17
C LEU A 130 -0.68 1.51 5.79
N GLN A 131 -0.47 1.36 7.12
CA GLN A 131 0.75 1.85 7.76
C GLN A 131 1.97 0.98 7.43
N ILE A 132 3.09 1.64 7.24
CA ILE A 132 4.40 0.99 7.17
C ILE A 132 5.06 1.11 8.55
N ILE A 133 5.31 -0.02 9.22
CA ILE A 133 6.10 -0.04 10.46
C ILE A 133 7.57 -0.24 10.08
N ASN A 134 8.30 0.87 9.96
CA ASN A 134 9.69 0.87 9.53
C ASN A 134 10.62 0.61 10.73
N PHE A 135 10.77 -0.66 11.11
CA PHE A 135 11.71 -1.06 12.17
C PHE A 135 13.16 -0.75 11.80
N ALA A 136 13.94 -0.34 12.76
CA ALA A 136 15.39 -0.23 12.59
C ALA A 136 16.01 -1.61 12.26
N SER A 137 17.17 -1.61 11.62
CA SER A 137 17.86 -2.85 11.23
C SER A 137 18.10 -3.76 12.43
N GLY A 138 17.65 -5.02 12.34
CA GLY A 138 17.76 -6.01 13.41
C GLY A 138 16.87 -5.78 14.63
N SER A 139 16.21 -4.62 14.74
CA SER A 139 15.32 -4.27 15.86
C SER A 139 13.88 -4.77 15.66
N SER A 140 13.18 -4.93 16.77
CA SER A 140 11.73 -5.11 16.88
C SER A 140 11.05 -3.96 17.65
N ASP A 141 11.75 -2.86 17.91
CA ASP A 141 11.20 -1.69 18.59
C ASP A 141 10.25 -0.94 17.65
N ILE A 142 8.99 -0.79 18.06
CA ILE A 142 7.97 -0.11 17.25
C ILE A 142 8.25 1.40 17.29
N PRO A 143 8.37 2.07 16.11
CA PRO A 143 8.54 3.52 16.04
C PRO A 143 7.40 4.28 16.74
N ALA A 144 7.71 5.45 17.31
CA ALA A 144 6.74 6.23 18.09
C ALA A 144 5.48 6.60 17.29
N ASP A 145 5.64 6.99 16.03
CA ASP A 145 4.53 7.39 15.16
C ASP A 145 3.58 6.23 14.88
N ASN A 146 4.11 5.01 14.71
CA ASN A 146 3.29 3.81 14.56
C ASN A 146 2.54 3.45 15.84
N LYS A 147 3.10 3.76 17.02
CA LYS A 147 2.40 3.52 18.29
C LYS A 147 1.11 4.31 18.39
N ALA A 148 1.06 5.55 17.89
CA ALA A 148 -0.16 6.35 17.88
C ALA A 148 -1.27 5.70 17.03
N ILE A 149 -0.92 5.11 15.89
CA ILE A 149 -1.84 4.35 15.04
C ILE A 149 -2.33 3.09 15.77
N LEU A 150 -1.42 2.35 16.41
CA LEU A 150 -1.77 1.14 17.15
C LEU A 150 -2.63 1.44 18.39
N ASP A 151 -2.47 2.59 19.06
CA ASP A 151 -3.31 3.04 20.17
C ASP A 151 -4.77 3.24 19.74
N GLN A 152 -4.95 3.87 18.58
CA GLN A 152 -6.27 4.06 17.99
C GLN A 152 -6.89 2.72 17.58
N ALA A 153 -6.10 1.86 16.94
CA ALA A 153 -6.54 0.51 16.58
C ALA A 153 -6.91 -0.33 17.79
N ALA A 154 -6.16 -0.26 18.89
CA ALA A 154 -6.49 -0.95 20.14
C ALA A 154 -7.84 -0.50 20.70
N THR A 155 -8.13 0.81 20.63
CA THR A 155 -9.44 1.36 21.06
C THR A 155 -10.61 0.75 20.27
N LEU A 156 -10.44 0.56 18.95
CA LEU A 156 -11.44 -0.06 18.09
C LEU A 156 -11.53 -1.58 18.33
N LEU A 157 -10.38 -2.27 18.44
CA LEU A 157 -10.31 -3.73 18.70
C LEU A 157 -10.96 -4.13 20.03
N ASN A 158 -10.91 -3.26 21.05
CA ASN A 158 -11.55 -3.50 22.34
C ASN A 158 -13.07 -3.51 22.23
N LYS A 159 -13.65 -2.88 21.20
CA LYS A 159 -15.10 -2.84 20.96
C LYS A 159 -15.62 -4.03 20.14
N VAL A 160 -14.73 -4.74 19.49
CA VAL A 160 -15.09 -5.90 18.64
C VAL A 160 -15.05 -7.17 19.49
N THR A 161 -16.05 -8.03 19.34
CA THR A 161 -16.12 -9.36 19.97
C THR A 161 -16.07 -10.47 18.92
N GLY A 162 -15.56 -11.63 19.30
CA GLY A 162 -15.57 -12.83 18.45
C GLY A 162 -14.63 -12.77 17.26
N VAL A 163 -13.67 -11.83 17.23
CA VAL A 163 -12.68 -11.69 16.16
C VAL A 163 -11.31 -12.10 16.66
N LYS A 164 -10.60 -12.83 15.82
CA LYS A 164 -9.19 -13.17 16.01
C LYS A 164 -8.40 -12.66 14.81
N LEU A 165 -7.29 -11.97 15.08
CA LEU A 165 -6.39 -11.44 14.06
C LEU A 165 -5.04 -12.14 14.09
N ASP A 166 -4.56 -12.50 12.92
CA ASP A 166 -3.17 -12.85 12.70
C ASP A 166 -2.35 -11.58 12.44
N VAL A 167 -1.24 -11.45 13.11
CA VAL A 167 -0.24 -10.39 12.92
C VAL A 167 0.99 -11.03 12.30
N GLY A 168 1.14 -10.90 10.99
CA GLY A 168 2.22 -11.47 10.21
C GLY A 168 3.42 -10.53 10.12
N GLY A 169 4.61 -11.01 10.48
CA GLY A 169 5.86 -10.29 10.26
C GLY A 169 6.60 -10.82 9.03
N HIS A 170 7.11 -9.91 8.20
CA HIS A 170 7.81 -10.24 6.96
C HIS A 170 9.15 -9.49 6.88
N THR A 171 10.10 -10.06 6.14
CA THR A 171 11.39 -9.46 5.80
C THR A 171 11.60 -9.45 4.29
N ASP A 172 12.58 -8.70 3.83
CA ASP A 172 13.18 -8.94 2.53
C ASP A 172 14.02 -10.23 2.53
N SER A 173 14.56 -10.58 1.37
CA SER A 173 15.37 -11.80 1.19
C SER A 173 16.84 -11.63 1.57
N THR A 174 17.26 -10.49 2.12
CA THR A 174 18.66 -10.24 2.47
C THR A 174 19.05 -11.01 3.72
N GLY A 175 20.18 -11.70 3.67
CA GLY A 175 20.76 -12.41 4.82
C GLY A 175 20.27 -13.84 5.00
N ASN A 176 20.36 -14.35 6.23
CA ASN A 176 20.03 -15.73 6.55
C ASN A 176 18.52 -15.92 6.78
N ALA A 177 17.93 -16.89 6.08
CA ALA A 177 16.48 -17.16 6.14
C ALA A 177 15.97 -17.49 7.55
N ALA A 178 16.72 -18.27 8.34
CA ALA A 178 16.33 -18.62 9.70
C ALA A 178 16.38 -17.39 10.63
N ALA A 179 17.38 -16.53 10.46
CA ALA A 179 17.47 -15.26 11.18
C ALA A 179 16.33 -14.30 10.82
N ASN A 180 15.98 -14.23 9.54
CA ASN A 180 14.83 -13.46 9.04
C ASN A 180 13.50 -13.97 9.60
N LYS A 181 13.33 -15.28 9.65
CA LYS A 181 12.16 -15.92 10.27
C LYS A 181 12.03 -15.53 11.74
N ALA A 182 13.12 -15.65 12.50
CA ALA A 182 13.15 -15.28 13.91
C ALA A 182 12.93 -13.76 14.12
N LEU A 183 13.51 -12.91 13.28
CA LEU A 183 13.34 -11.45 13.36
C LEU A 183 11.88 -11.05 13.08
N SER A 184 11.29 -11.60 12.02
CA SER A 184 9.90 -11.33 11.67
C SER A 184 8.92 -11.78 12.76
N GLN A 185 9.19 -12.93 13.42
CA GLN A 185 8.41 -13.38 14.57
C GLN A 185 8.52 -12.41 15.75
N ARG A 186 9.73 -11.92 16.09
CA ARG A 186 9.89 -10.93 17.17
C ARG A 186 9.17 -9.63 16.87
N ARG A 187 9.18 -9.15 15.61
CA ARG A 187 8.47 -7.93 15.20
C ARG A 187 6.96 -8.08 15.31
N ALA A 188 6.40 -9.20 14.82
CA ALA A 188 4.99 -9.51 14.96
C ALA A 188 4.59 -9.60 16.45
N GLN A 189 5.41 -10.27 17.27
CA GLN A 189 5.18 -10.39 18.70
C GLN A 189 5.21 -9.03 19.41
N ALA A 190 6.16 -8.16 19.05
CA ALA A 190 6.23 -6.80 19.63
C ALA A 190 4.96 -5.98 19.36
N VAL A 191 4.37 -6.12 18.17
CA VAL A 191 3.09 -5.47 17.83
C VAL A 191 1.94 -6.07 18.65
N VAL A 192 1.88 -7.39 18.79
CA VAL A 192 0.88 -8.07 19.63
C VAL A 192 1.01 -7.62 21.08
N ASP A 193 2.22 -7.67 21.65
CA ASP A 193 2.48 -7.27 23.04
C ASP A 193 2.11 -5.81 23.27
N TYR A 194 2.38 -4.94 22.30
CA TYR A 194 1.98 -3.54 22.38
C TYR A 194 0.46 -3.37 22.42
N LEU A 195 -0.29 -4.04 21.52
CA LEU A 195 -1.75 -3.99 21.51
C LEU A 195 -2.36 -4.56 22.81
N VAL A 196 -1.78 -5.65 23.34
CA VAL A 196 -2.18 -6.22 24.63
C VAL A 196 -1.92 -5.24 25.78
N SER A 197 -0.79 -4.53 25.76
CA SER A 197 -0.49 -3.48 26.76
C SER A 197 -1.50 -2.31 26.74
N LYS A 198 -2.21 -2.14 25.61
CA LYS A 198 -3.31 -1.16 25.44
C LYS A 198 -4.70 -1.76 25.72
N GLY A 199 -4.74 -2.94 26.32
CA GLY A 199 -5.97 -3.59 26.80
C GLY A 199 -6.67 -4.50 25.79
N VAL A 200 -6.07 -4.75 24.62
CA VAL A 200 -6.61 -5.75 23.69
C VAL A 200 -6.42 -7.15 24.29
N ASP A 201 -7.49 -7.96 24.29
CA ASP A 201 -7.44 -9.33 24.79
C ASP A 201 -6.42 -10.15 23.95
N ALA A 202 -5.43 -10.74 24.61
CA ALA A 202 -4.39 -11.55 23.99
C ALA A 202 -4.97 -12.71 23.16
N SER A 203 -6.13 -13.26 23.52
CA SER A 203 -6.78 -14.34 22.77
C SER A 203 -7.25 -13.92 21.36
N LYS A 204 -7.38 -12.62 21.12
CA LYS A 204 -7.76 -12.05 19.83
C LYS A 204 -6.58 -11.91 18.84
N LEU A 205 -5.34 -12.12 19.28
CA LEU A 205 -4.15 -11.78 18.52
C LEU A 205 -3.20 -12.99 18.43
N VAL A 206 -2.69 -13.26 17.23
CA VAL A 206 -1.67 -14.30 17.01
C VAL A 206 -0.52 -13.72 16.22
N ALA A 207 0.70 -13.75 16.78
CA ALA A 207 1.91 -13.34 16.07
C ALA A 207 2.45 -14.48 15.21
N LYS A 208 2.72 -14.21 13.93
CA LYS A 208 3.31 -15.17 12.98
C LYS A 208 4.50 -14.55 12.26
N GLY A 209 5.68 -15.16 12.35
CA GLY A 209 6.84 -14.75 11.56
C GLY A 209 6.89 -15.52 10.25
N HIS A 210 6.87 -14.83 9.13
CA HIS A 210 6.97 -15.42 7.79
C HIS A 210 8.37 -15.29 7.18
N GLY A 211 9.26 -14.45 7.77
CA GLY A 211 10.55 -14.18 7.16
C GLY A 211 10.39 -13.63 5.75
N SER A 212 11.19 -14.13 4.82
CA SER A 212 11.16 -13.75 3.40
C SER A 212 10.32 -14.68 2.51
N GLU A 213 9.50 -15.56 3.10
CA GLU A 213 8.78 -16.61 2.36
C GLU A 213 7.61 -16.08 1.54
N GLN A 214 7.08 -14.89 1.88
CA GLN A 214 5.89 -14.30 1.25
C GLN A 214 6.18 -12.86 0.76
N PRO A 215 6.99 -12.70 -0.30
CA PRO A 215 7.28 -11.38 -0.86
C PRO A 215 6.05 -10.82 -1.57
N VAL A 216 5.85 -9.50 -1.44
CA VAL A 216 4.80 -8.74 -2.17
C VAL A 216 5.40 -7.84 -3.25
N ALA A 217 6.73 -7.73 -3.29
CA ALA A 217 7.47 -6.94 -4.27
C ALA A 217 8.82 -7.60 -4.62
N ASP A 218 9.48 -7.10 -5.66
CA ASP A 218 10.75 -7.63 -6.14
C ASP A 218 11.90 -7.35 -5.15
N ASN A 219 12.52 -8.41 -4.62
CA ASN A 219 13.66 -8.32 -3.71
C ASN A 219 14.96 -7.85 -4.37
N THR A 220 15.04 -7.76 -5.69
CA THR A 220 16.24 -7.26 -6.39
C THR A 220 16.38 -5.74 -6.26
N THR A 221 15.28 -5.02 -6.05
CA THR A 221 15.26 -3.56 -5.89
C THR A 221 15.17 -3.16 -4.41
N GLU A 222 15.76 -1.99 -4.04
CA GLU A 222 15.63 -1.48 -2.67
C GLU A 222 14.18 -1.15 -2.31
N GLU A 223 13.44 -0.56 -3.26
CA GLU A 223 12.02 -0.26 -3.05
C GLU A 223 11.20 -1.54 -2.81
N GLY A 224 11.46 -2.60 -3.57
CA GLY A 224 10.77 -3.88 -3.37
C GLY A 224 11.14 -4.52 -2.03
N ARG A 225 12.41 -4.48 -1.64
CA ARG A 225 12.83 -4.92 -0.30
C ARG A 225 12.15 -4.12 0.81
N PHE A 226 12.05 -2.80 0.65
CA PHE A 226 11.34 -1.93 1.59
C PHE A 226 9.88 -2.35 1.76
N LYS A 227 9.17 -2.65 0.67
CA LYS A 227 7.77 -3.14 0.69
C LYS A 227 7.64 -4.53 1.33
N ASN A 228 8.66 -5.38 1.18
CA ASN A 228 8.68 -6.72 1.79
C ASN A 228 8.90 -6.69 3.31
N ARG A 229 9.61 -5.69 3.83
CA ARG A 229 9.82 -5.47 5.27
C ARG A 229 8.55 -4.86 5.90
N ARG A 230 7.54 -5.68 6.17
CA ARG A 230 6.23 -5.23 6.64
C ARG A 230 5.67 -6.04 7.79
N ILE A 231 4.72 -5.44 8.49
CA ILE A 231 3.72 -6.15 9.31
C ILE A 231 2.41 -6.18 8.54
N GLU A 232 1.73 -7.31 8.59
CA GLU A 232 0.46 -7.53 7.90
C GLU A 232 -0.57 -8.07 8.91
N PHE A 233 -1.76 -7.50 8.92
CA PHE A 233 -2.89 -7.96 9.72
C PHE A 233 -3.88 -8.71 8.84
N SER A 234 -4.42 -9.80 9.34
CA SER A 234 -5.51 -10.54 8.67
C SER A 234 -6.47 -11.13 9.69
N VAL A 235 -7.71 -11.33 9.28
CA VAL A 235 -8.67 -12.07 10.12
C VAL A 235 -8.25 -13.54 10.11
N ALA A 236 -8.04 -14.12 11.30
CA ALA A 236 -7.70 -15.54 11.43
C ALA A 236 -8.90 -16.40 11.01
N GLN A 237 -8.61 -17.43 10.22
CA GLN A 237 -9.59 -18.43 9.80
C GLN A 237 -9.83 -19.46 10.90
#